data_14c07aa5311b73582c2cd096a9988be8
#
_entry.id   14c07aa5311b73582c2cd096a9988be8
#
_cell.length_a   1.000
_cell.length_b   1.000
_cell.length_c   1.000
_cell.angle_alpha   90.00
_cell.angle_beta   90.00
_cell.angle_gamma   90.00
#
_symmetry.space_group_name_H-M   'P 1'
#
loop_
_entity.id
_entity.type
_entity.pdbx_description
1 polymer ?
#
loop_
_entity_poly.entity_id
_entity_poly.type
_entity_poly.pdbx_seq_one_letter_code
_entity_poly.pdbx_strand_id
1 'polypeptide(L)'
;MGIALGLAAAVSWGLADYGAAMASRRIGSMRVVLGFHVVATVVLALAVLAGGEAGRLADADPFDFALLGAVGCGSYLAFYRALAIGPISVVSPIVSGYAAVTVVLAIALLGDRPSVGQALAILVAMLGVALASSDLAQIRRQHRPALAGIAFAVAAMALLGGFVFGVAYHSEALGWLVPIFLARACTTILLVLVAARARELDVPDRSPSLLGTLVALALLDTGGYVAFNLGIRHADTSVVAAASAPYAVIPIVIGVAVLRERPAALQWLGVALLLAGVVLLGALS
;
A
#
# COMPACT_ATOMS: atom_id res chain seq x y z
N MET A 1 -12.85 8.50 -14.26
CA MET A 1 -12.63 9.02 -12.88
C MET A 1 -11.94 7.99 -12.02
N GLY A 2 -12.43 6.75 -11.92
CA GLY A 2 -11.88 5.69 -11.06
C GLY A 2 -10.40 5.41 -11.30
N ILE A 3 -9.97 5.25 -12.56
CA ILE A 3 -8.56 5.01 -12.93
C ILE A 3 -7.66 6.19 -12.52
N ALA A 4 -8.10 7.44 -12.75
CA ALA A 4 -7.31 8.60 -12.33
C ALA A 4 -7.10 8.64 -10.81
N LEU A 5 -8.11 8.22 -10.04
CA LEU A 5 -8.03 8.10 -8.58
C LEU A 5 -7.15 6.92 -8.16
N GLY A 6 -7.18 5.79 -8.88
CA GLY A 6 -6.23 4.69 -8.69
C GLY A 6 -4.79 5.11 -8.93
N LEU A 7 -4.51 5.87 -10.00
CA LEU A 7 -3.19 6.45 -10.25
C LEU A 7 -2.76 7.45 -9.17
N ALA A 8 -3.69 8.29 -8.68
CA ALA A 8 -3.42 9.19 -7.56
C ALA A 8 -3.05 8.41 -6.29
N ALA A 9 -3.74 7.30 -6.01
CA ALA A 9 -3.39 6.40 -4.93
C ALA A 9 -1.98 5.82 -5.10
N ALA A 10 -1.62 5.38 -6.32
CA ALA A 10 -0.29 4.87 -6.63
C ALA A 10 0.81 5.90 -6.32
N VAL A 11 0.63 7.14 -6.77
CA VAL A 11 1.60 8.22 -6.52
C VAL A 11 1.71 8.51 -5.03
N SER A 12 0.58 8.63 -4.33
CA SER A 12 0.55 8.91 -2.90
C SER A 12 1.28 7.84 -2.08
N TRP A 13 0.96 6.57 -2.30
CA TRP A 13 1.59 5.46 -1.58
C TRP A 13 3.07 5.30 -1.94
N GLY A 14 3.43 5.44 -3.22
CA GLY A 14 4.83 5.33 -3.64
C GLY A 14 5.72 6.41 -3.01
N LEU A 15 5.22 7.64 -2.90
CA LEU A 15 5.94 8.72 -2.20
C LEU A 15 5.98 8.50 -0.69
N ALA A 16 4.87 8.01 -0.09
CA ALA A 16 4.82 7.68 1.34
C ALA A 16 5.84 6.60 1.70
N ASP A 17 5.90 5.51 0.93
CA ASP A 17 6.82 4.41 1.18
C ASP A 17 8.28 4.80 1.03
N TYR A 18 8.60 5.59 0.00
CA TYR A 18 9.95 6.11 -0.15
C TYR A 18 10.35 6.99 1.04
N GLY A 19 9.49 7.94 1.42
CA GLY A 19 9.72 8.81 2.57
C GLY A 19 9.85 8.02 3.88
N ALA A 20 8.99 7.01 4.08
CA ALA A 20 9.04 6.14 5.24
C ALA A 20 10.33 5.29 5.29
N ALA A 21 10.80 4.78 4.14
CA ALA A 21 12.07 4.07 4.05
C ALA A 21 13.25 4.98 4.44
N MET A 22 13.25 6.24 3.99
CA MET A 22 14.29 7.22 4.34
C MET A 22 14.24 7.60 5.83
N ALA A 23 13.05 7.86 6.39
CA ALA A 23 12.88 8.16 7.81
C ALA A 23 13.26 6.97 8.69
N SER A 24 12.95 5.74 8.27
CA SER A 24 13.27 4.51 9.00
C SER A 24 14.76 4.29 9.21
N ARG A 25 15.59 4.81 8.30
CA ARG A 25 17.05 4.75 8.47
C ARG A 25 17.56 5.65 9.61
N ARG A 26 16.77 6.65 10.03
CA ARG A 26 17.13 7.61 11.10
C ARG A 26 16.62 7.15 12.47
N ILE A 27 15.37 6.73 12.56
CA ILE A 27 14.71 6.46 13.85
C ILE A 27 14.21 5.02 14.02
N GLY A 28 14.41 4.17 13.02
CA GLY A 28 13.91 2.79 12.99
C GLY A 28 12.50 2.69 12.39
N SER A 29 12.25 1.56 11.73
CA SER A 29 11.01 1.35 10.96
C SER A 29 9.76 1.31 11.85
N MET A 30 9.80 0.65 13.01
CA MET A 30 8.65 0.58 13.91
C MET A 30 8.18 1.97 14.34
N ARG A 31 9.11 2.86 14.71
CA ARG A 31 8.79 4.22 15.15
C ARG A 31 8.20 5.08 14.04
N VAL A 32 8.71 4.92 12.81
CA VAL A 32 8.16 5.63 11.64
C VAL A 32 6.74 5.16 11.35
N VAL A 33 6.53 3.83 11.29
CA VAL A 33 5.21 3.24 11.03
C VAL A 33 4.22 3.69 12.09
N LEU A 34 4.57 3.53 13.37
CA LEU A 34 3.70 3.93 14.46
C LEU A 34 3.41 5.43 14.43
N GLY A 35 4.44 6.25 14.19
CA GLY A 35 4.31 7.71 14.18
C GLY A 35 3.32 8.20 13.12
N PHE A 36 3.49 7.79 11.87
CA PHE A 36 2.56 8.22 10.83
C PHE A 36 1.17 7.57 10.96
N HIS A 37 1.05 6.34 11.49
CA HIS A 37 -0.24 5.71 11.75
C HIS A 37 -1.05 6.46 12.81
N VAL A 38 -0.41 6.88 13.90
CA VAL A 38 -1.07 7.69 14.94
C VAL A 38 -1.59 9.00 14.34
N VAL A 39 -0.74 9.72 13.59
CA VAL A 39 -1.16 10.97 12.93
C VAL A 39 -2.30 10.70 11.94
N ALA A 40 -2.19 9.67 11.10
CA ALA A 40 -3.22 9.30 10.13
C ALA A 40 -4.56 8.97 10.82
N THR A 41 -4.52 8.22 11.92
CA THR A 41 -5.73 7.89 12.70
C THR A 41 -6.40 9.13 13.25
N VAL A 42 -5.62 10.09 13.79
CA VAL A 42 -6.17 11.37 14.28
C VAL A 42 -6.79 12.19 13.14
N VAL A 43 -6.09 12.29 12.01
CA VAL A 43 -6.62 13.01 10.83
C VAL A 43 -7.92 12.39 10.34
N LEU A 44 -7.98 11.05 10.23
CA LEU A 44 -9.19 10.34 9.81
C LEU A 44 -10.33 10.47 10.83
N ALA A 45 -10.03 10.42 12.13
CA ALA A 45 -11.04 10.65 13.18
C ALA A 45 -11.67 12.05 13.04
N LEU A 46 -10.84 13.06 12.87
CA LEU A 46 -11.32 14.43 12.64
C LEU A 46 -12.13 14.54 11.34
N ALA A 47 -11.72 13.85 10.28
CA ALA A 47 -12.46 13.84 9.01
C ALA A 47 -13.83 13.16 9.15
N VAL A 48 -13.93 12.04 9.88
CA VAL A 48 -15.20 11.35 10.15
C VAL A 48 -16.15 12.24 10.95
N LEU A 49 -15.63 12.94 11.98
CA LEU A 49 -16.41 13.85 12.81
C LEU A 49 -16.87 15.07 12.01
N ALA A 50 -15.96 15.71 11.27
CA ALA A 50 -16.26 16.89 10.46
C ALA A 50 -17.19 16.59 9.28
N GLY A 51 -17.09 15.38 8.72
CA GLY A 51 -17.95 14.90 7.63
C GLY A 51 -19.35 14.46 8.08
N GLY A 52 -19.64 14.44 9.37
CA GLY A 52 -20.93 13.96 9.90
C GLY A 52 -21.15 12.44 9.77
N GLU A 53 -20.07 11.69 9.51
CA GLU A 53 -20.13 10.25 9.27
C GLU A 53 -20.11 9.40 10.58
N ALA A 54 -20.05 10.06 11.74
CA ALA A 54 -19.91 9.39 13.04
C ALA A 54 -21.07 8.40 13.34
N GLY A 55 -22.27 8.67 12.84
CA GLY A 55 -23.41 7.77 13.01
C GLY A 55 -23.17 6.37 12.40
N ARG A 56 -22.46 6.30 11.29
CA ARG A 56 -22.14 5.03 10.61
C ARG A 56 -21.16 4.13 11.37
N LEU A 57 -20.46 4.67 12.36
CA LEU A 57 -19.59 3.86 13.23
C LEU A 57 -20.36 2.79 14.00
N ALA A 58 -21.64 3.02 14.30
CA ALA A 58 -22.50 2.07 15.00
C ALA A 58 -22.93 0.89 14.12
N ASP A 59 -22.87 1.05 12.79
CA ASP A 59 -23.24 0.01 11.81
C ASP A 59 -22.08 -0.95 11.51
N ALA A 60 -20.86 -0.64 12.00
CA ALA A 60 -19.67 -1.43 11.77
C ALA A 60 -19.61 -2.65 12.70
N ASP A 61 -19.30 -3.83 12.14
CA ASP A 61 -19.01 -5.01 12.96
C ASP A 61 -17.61 -4.89 13.60
N PRO A 62 -17.50 -4.85 14.95
CA PRO A 62 -16.21 -4.71 15.62
C PRO A 62 -15.24 -5.89 15.33
N PHE A 63 -15.76 -7.09 15.09
CA PHE A 63 -14.93 -8.26 14.82
C PHE A 63 -14.26 -8.14 13.44
N ASP A 64 -15.00 -7.73 12.41
CA ASP A 64 -14.48 -7.53 11.07
C ASP A 64 -13.33 -6.51 11.07
N PHE A 65 -13.52 -5.38 11.77
CA PHE A 65 -12.48 -4.35 11.84
C PHE A 65 -11.32 -4.71 12.76
N ALA A 66 -11.53 -5.52 13.80
CA ALA A 66 -10.44 -6.08 14.59
C ALA A 66 -9.59 -7.05 13.75
N LEU A 67 -10.22 -7.92 12.95
CA LEU A 67 -9.56 -8.81 12.01
C LEU A 67 -8.80 -8.01 10.93
N LEU A 68 -9.46 -7.02 10.32
CA LEU A 68 -8.85 -6.16 9.32
C LEU A 68 -7.68 -5.38 9.89
N GLY A 69 -7.80 -4.88 11.12
CA GLY A 69 -6.69 -4.27 11.86
C GLY A 69 -5.52 -5.21 12.09
N ALA A 70 -5.79 -6.49 12.40
CA ALA A 70 -4.75 -7.51 12.56
C ALA A 70 -4.04 -7.81 11.24
N VAL A 71 -4.79 -7.91 10.13
CA VAL A 71 -4.24 -8.06 8.78
C VAL A 71 -3.38 -6.84 8.42
N GLY A 72 -3.87 -5.62 8.69
CA GLY A 72 -3.12 -4.38 8.47
C GLY A 72 -1.83 -4.32 9.30
N CYS A 73 -1.91 -4.61 10.61
CA CYS A 73 -0.73 -4.67 11.48
C CYS A 73 0.30 -5.69 10.96
N GLY A 74 -0.15 -6.90 10.63
CA GLY A 74 0.71 -7.94 10.06
C GLY A 74 1.35 -7.53 8.75
N SER A 75 0.61 -6.84 7.87
CA SER A 75 1.13 -6.37 6.58
C SER A 75 2.26 -5.36 6.76
N TYR A 76 2.09 -4.36 7.62
CA TYR A 76 3.11 -3.36 7.91
C TYR A 76 4.33 -3.96 8.59
N LEU A 77 4.15 -4.84 9.59
CA LEU A 77 5.26 -5.52 10.25
C LEU A 77 6.07 -6.38 9.25
N ALA A 78 5.39 -7.14 8.39
CA ALA A 78 6.05 -7.94 7.38
C ALA A 78 6.76 -7.07 6.34
N PHE A 79 6.13 -5.99 5.86
CA PHE A 79 6.71 -5.08 4.88
C PHE A 79 7.99 -4.41 5.41
N TYR A 80 7.92 -3.83 6.61
CA TYR A 80 9.09 -3.16 7.17
C TYR A 80 10.18 -4.15 7.60
N ARG A 81 9.80 -5.37 7.99
CA ARG A 81 10.78 -6.43 8.20
C ARG A 81 11.47 -6.83 6.89
N ALA A 82 10.71 -6.93 5.81
CA ALA A 82 11.27 -7.19 4.48
C ALA A 82 12.26 -6.10 4.06
N LEU A 83 11.90 -4.82 4.24
CA LEU A 83 12.78 -3.68 3.94
C LEU A 83 14.04 -3.61 4.81
N ALA A 84 13.95 -4.10 6.06
CA ALA A 84 15.11 -4.11 6.97
C ALA A 84 16.16 -5.18 6.61
N ILE A 85 15.75 -6.30 5.99
CA ILE A 85 16.63 -7.44 5.71
C ILE A 85 16.83 -7.72 4.21
N GLY A 86 16.02 -7.09 3.34
CA GLY A 86 16.11 -7.22 1.89
C GLY A 86 16.37 -5.89 1.17
N PRO A 87 16.83 -5.94 -0.08
CA PRO A 87 17.03 -4.73 -0.88
C PRO A 87 15.68 -4.11 -1.27
N ILE A 88 15.58 -2.79 -1.16
CA ILE A 88 14.36 -2.02 -1.49
C ILE A 88 13.91 -2.30 -2.93
N SER A 89 14.87 -2.37 -3.86
CA SER A 89 14.64 -2.64 -5.29
C SER A 89 14.00 -4.02 -5.58
N VAL A 90 14.02 -4.94 -4.61
CA VAL A 90 13.36 -6.25 -4.72
C VAL A 90 12.07 -6.28 -3.88
N VAL A 91 12.14 -5.75 -2.66
CA VAL A 91 11.02 -5.79 -1.70
C VAL A 91 9.84 -4.95 -2.19
N SER A 92 10.06 -3.68 -2.57
CA SER A 92 8.96 -2.78 -2.95
C SER A 92 8.19 -3.27 -4.17
N PRO A 93 8.82 -3.74 -5.26
CA PRO A 93 8.08 -4.32 -6.37
C PRO A 93 7.31 -5.60 -6.02
N ILE A 94 7.83 -6.47 -5.15
CA ILE A 94 7.08 -7.65 -4.71
C ILE A 94 5.83 -7.22 -3.95
N VAL A 95 5.97 -6.28 -3.00
CA VAL A 95 4.84 -5.80 -2.20
C VAL A 95 3.80 -5.11 -3.06
N SER A 96 4.19 -4.41 -4.15
CA SER A 96 3.24 -3.80 -5.09
C SER A 96 2.33 -4.81 -5.78
N GLY A 97 2.69 -6.09 -5.78
CA GLY A 97 1.82 -7.18 -6.18
C GLY A 97 0.54 -7.32 -5.33
N TYR A 98 0.40 -6.53 -4.23
CA TYR A 98 -0.85 -6.44 -3.47
C TYR A 98 -2.04 -6.14 -4.36
N ALA A 99 -1.84 -5.35 -5.42
CA ALA A 99 -2.89 -5.02 -6.38
C ALA A 99 -3.46 -6.27 -7.06
N ALA A 100 -2.60 -7.26 -7.41
CA ALA A 100 -3.06 -8.53 -7.98
C ALA A 100 -3.91 -9.32 -6.97
N VAL A 101 -3.51 -9.33 -5.69
CA VAL A 101 -4.30 -9.98 -4.63
C VAL A 101 -5.65 -9.30 -4.49
N THR A 102 -5.68 -7.97 -4.44
CA THR A 102 -6.94 -7.19 -4.36
C THR A 102 -7.84 -7.46 -5.56
N VAL A 103 -7.28 -7.49 -6.79
CA VAL A 103 -8.03 -7.82 -8.01
C VAL A 103 -8.66 -9.21 -7.93
N VAL A 104 -7.88 -10.23 -7.54
CA VAL A 104 -8.40 -11.60 -7.42
C VAL A 104 -9.52 -11.68 -6.39
N LEU A 105 -9.35 -11.04 -5.23
CA LEU A 105 -10.38 -11.02 -4.19
C LEU A 105 -11.62 -10.25 -4.63
N ALA A 106 -11.48 -9.13 -5.34
CA ALA A 106 -12.61 -8.36 -5.86
C ALA A 106 -13.44 -9.14 -6.88
N ILE A 107 -12.78 -9.83 -7.81
CA ILE A 107 -13.46 -10.70 -8.78
C ILE A 107 -14.15 -11.88 -8.07
N ALA A 108 -13.48 -12.49 -7.11
CA ALA A 108 -13.98 -13.70 -6.45
C ALA A 108 -15.09 -13.42 -5.42
N LEU A 109 -15.03 -12.32 -4.68
CA LEU A 109 -15.86 -12.06 -3.51
C LEU A 109 -16.80 -10.86 -3.66
N LEU A 110 -16.43 -9.81 -4.42
CA LEU A 110 -17.34 -8.70 -4.74
C LEU A 110 -18.15 -8.98 -6.02
N GLY A 111 -17.73 -9.97 -6.81
CA GLY A 111 -18.38 -10.30 -8.07
C GLY A 111 -18.08 -9.32 -9.19
N ASP A 112 -16.95 -8.59 -9.11
CA ASP A 112 -16.45 -7.75 -10.20
C ASP A 112 -16.39 -8.54 -11.51
N ARG A 113 -16.87 -7.95 -12.59
CA ARG A 113 -16.92 -8.60 -13.91
C ARG A 113 -16.22 -7.73 -14.96
N PRO A 114 -14.89 -7.63 -14.92
CA PRO A 114 -14.18 -6.88 -15.93
C PRO A 114 -14.45 -7.48 -17.33
N SER A 115 -14.64 -6.64 -18.31
CA SER A 115 -14.75 -7.08 -19.71
C SER A 115 -13.49 -7.85 -20.12
N VAL A 116 -13.55 -8.63 -21.19
CA VAL A 116 -12.38 -9.38 -21.68
C VAL A 116 -11.19 -8.43 -21.94
N GLY A 117 -11.45 -7.25 -22.50
CA GLY A 117 -10.42 -6.24 -22.71
C GLY A 117 -9.81 -5.73 -21.41
N GLN A 118 -10.64 -5.41 -20.43
CA GLN A 118 -10.19 -4.99 -19.09
C GLN A 118 -9.40 -6.10 -18.37
N ALA A 119 -9.86 -7.35 -18.46
CA ALA A 119 -9.15 -8.50 -17.88
C ALA A 119 -7.75 -8.67 -18.51
N LEU A 120 -7.63 -8.54 -19.82
CA LEU A 120 -6.34 -8.57 -20.52
C LEU A 120 -5.45 -7.40 -20.12
N ALA A 121 -6.00 -6.19 -20.00
CA ALA A 121 -5.24 -5.02 -19.55
C ALA A 121 -4.74 -5.18 -18.10
N ILE A 122 -5.57 -5.72 -17.20
CA ILE A 122 -5.19 -6.08 -15.82
C ILE A 122 -4.04 -7.10 -15.84
N LEU A 123 -4.16 -8.18 -16.64
CA LEU A 123 -3.11 -9.20 -16.75
C LEU A 123 -1.79 -8.59 -17.26
N VAL A 124 -1.83 -7.72 -18.27
CA VAL A 124 -0.64 -7.04 -18.78
C VAL A 124 0.00 -6.16 -17.69
N ALA A 125 -0.81 -5.41 -16.93
CA ALA A 125 -0.32 -4.61 -15.80
C ALA A 125 0.33 -5.49 -14.72
N MET A 126 -0.29 -6.60 -14.35
CA MET A 126 0.24 -7.52 -13.32
C MET A 126 1.51 -8.22 -13.77
N LEU A 127 1.61 -8.63 -15.05
CA LEU A 127 2.85 -9.13 -15.64
C LEU A 127 3.95 -8.05 -15.61
N GLY A 128 3.57 -6.80 -15.88
CA GLY A 128 4.46 -5.65 -15.76
C GLY A 128 5.03 -5.51 -14.35
N VAL A 129 4.20 -5.60 -13.31
CA VAL A 129 4.64 -5.62 -11.90
C VAL A 129 5.62 -6.75 -11.63
N ALA A 130 5.30 -7.97 -12.05
CA ALA A 130 6.15 -9.14 -11.84
C ALA A 130 7.53 -9.00 -12.50
N LEU A 131 7.58 -8.46 -13.72
CA LEU A 131 8.83 -8.23 -14.43
C LEU A 131 9.62 -7.05 -13.86
N ALA A 132 8.96 -5.95 -13.47
CA ALA A 132 9.59 -4.82 -12.81
C ALA A 132 10.24 -5.23 -11.47
N SER A 133 9.67 -6.26 -10.81
CA SER A 133 10.19 -6.85 -9.57
C SER A 133 11.40 -7.78 -9.77
N SER A 134 11.72 -8.17 -11.00
CA SER A 134 12.72 -9.18 -11.29
C SER A 134 14.14 -8.60 -11.43
N ASP A 135 14.78 -8.25 -10.31
CA ASP A 135 16.23 -8.03 -10.29
C ASP A 135 16.97 -9.34 -9.99
N LEU A 136 16.99 -10.22 -11.02
CA LEU A 136 17.64 -11.52 -10.94
C LEU A 136 19.14 -11.42 -10.63
N ALA A 137 19.80 -10.33 -11.03
CA ALA A 137 21.22 -10.14 -10.78
C ALA A 137 21.50 -9.86 -9.30
N GLN A 138 20.64 -9.08 -8.66
CA GLN A 138 20.75 -8.74 -7.25
C GLN A 138 20.32 -9.92 -6.36
N ILE A 139 19.28 -10.66 -6.75
CA ILE A 139 18.85 -11.88 -6.05
C ILE A 139 19.96 -12.94 -6.06
N ARG A 140 20.67 -13.10 -7.18
CA ARG A 140 21.79 -14.08 -7.30
C ARG A 140 23.04 -13.70 -6.50
N ARG A 141 23.27 -12.42 -6.27
CA ARG A 141 24.46 -11.92 -5.54
C ARG A 141 24.30 -11.98 -4.02
N GLN A 142 23.08 -12.04 -3.50
CA GLN A 142 22.82 -12.07 -2.06
C GLN A 142 22.48 -13.50 -1.60
N HIS A 143 23.27 -13.99 -0.61
CA HIS A 143 23.08 -15.29 0.00
C HIS A 143 21.89 -15.25 1.00
N ARG A 144 21.51 -16.39 1.57
CA ARG A 144 20.38 -16.69 2.50
C ARG A 144 19.53 -15.52 3.13
N PRO A 145 20.06 -14.33 3.54
CA PRO A 145 19.25 -13.23 4.04
C PRO A 145 18.23 -12.70 3.02
N ALA A 146 18.55 -12.75 1.73
CA ALA A 146 17.64 -12.29 0.67
C ALA A 146 16.36 -13.13 0.59
N LEU A 147 16.43 -14.45 0.81
CA LEU A 147 15.28 -15.34 0.79
C LEU A 147 14.28 -15.02 1.92
N ALA A 148 14.78 -14.70 3.12
CA ALA A 148 13.92 -14.28 4.23
C ALA A 148 13.23 -12.94 3.93
N GLY A 149 13.96 -11.98 3.32
CA GLY A 149 13.38 -10.71 2.88
C GLY A 149 12.27 -10.90 1.86
N ILE A 150 12.47 -11.78 0.89
CA ILE A 150 11.45 -12.13 -0.12
C ILE A 150 10.22 -12.78 0.54
N ALA A 151 10.42 -13.71 1.48
CA ALA A 151 9.31 -14.35 2.19
C ALA A 151 8.44 -13.34 2.95
N PHE A 152 9.07 -12.39 3.66
CA PHE A 152 8.36 -11.31 4.32
C PHE A 152 7.68 -10.36 3.32
N ALA A 153 8.30 -10.08 2.16
CA ALA A 153 7.70 -9.25 1.11
C ALA A 153 6.45 -9.92 0.52
N VAL A 154 6.50 -11.24 0.26
CA VAL A 154 5.33 -12.00 -0.23
C VAL A 154 4.22 -12.04 0.82
N ALA A 155 4.56 -12.24 2.10
CA ALA A 155 3.58 -12.18 3.18
C ALA A 155 2.95 -10.76 3.28
N ALA A 156 3.76 -9.71 3.19
CA ALA A 156 3.28 -8.33 3.15
C ALA A 156 2.37 -8.06 1.96
N MET A 157 2.73 -8.54 0.77
CA MET A 157 1.91 -8.47 -0.45
C MET A 157 0.52 -9.09 -0.25
N ALA A 158 0.47 -10.30 0.27
CA ALA A 158 -0.79 -11.02 0.49
C ALA A 158 -1.66 -10.32 1.54
N LEU A 159 -1.08 -9.96 2.68
CA LEU A 159 -1.79 -9.28 3.77
C LEU A 159 -2.25 -7.87 3.36
N LEU A 160 -1.40 -7.10 2.65
CA LEU A 160 -1.75 -5.76 2.20
C LEU A 160 -2.87 -5.79 1.16
N GLY A 161 -2.82 -6.74 0.22
CA GLY A 161 -3.90 -6.94 -0.75
C GLY A 161 -5.22 -7.30 -0.09
N GLY A 162 -5.20 -8.19 0.91
CA GLY A 162 -6.36 -8.51 1.74
C GLY A 162 -6.87 -7.31 2.54
N PHE A 163 -5.97 -6.49 3.08
CA PHE A 163 -6.31 -5.26 3.81
C PHE A 163 -7.01 -4.23 2.90
N VAL A 164 -6.41 -3.93 1.74
CA VAL A 164 -6.98 -2.99 0.76
C VAL A 164 -8.34 -3.48 0.27
N PHE A 165 -8.46 -4.78 -0.04
CA PHE A 165 -9.73 -5.42 -0.39
C PHE A 165 -10.76 -5.29 0.74
N GLY A 166 -10.40 -5.61 1.98
CA GLY A 166 -11.32 -5.55 3.13
C GLY A 166 -11.84 -4.12 3.39
N VAL A 167 -10.99 -3.10 3.26
CA VAL A 167 -11.43 -1.70 3.32
C VAL A 167 -12.42 -1.38 2.19
N ALA A 168 -12.14 -1.84 0.96
CA ALA A 168 -13.03 -1.65 -0.18
C ALA A 168 -14.38 -2.37 0.01
N TYR A 169 -14.36 -3.60 0.49
CA TYR A 169 -15.55 -4.41 0.78
C TYR A 169 -16.53 -3.70 1.71
N HIS A 170 -16.03 -3.14 2.81
CA HIS A 170 -16.87 -2.41 3.78
C HIS A 170 -17.29 -1.01 3.29
N SER A 171 -16.68 -0.49 2.22
CA SER A 171 -16.99 0.85 1.71
C SER A 171 -18.36 0.96 1.04
N GLU A 172 -18.94 -0.14 0.61
CA GLU A 172 -20.29 -0.17 0.05
C GLU A 172 -21.34 0.13 1.15
N ALA A 173 -21.23 -0.52 2.31
CA ALA A 173 -22.17 -0.35 3.41
C ALA A 173 -21.91 0.91 4.26
N LEU A 174 -20.64 1.19 4.57
CA LEU A 174 -20.25 2.21 5.55
C LEU A 174 -19.76 3.52 4.89
N GLY A 175 -19.78 3.60 3.56
CA GLY A 175 -19.23 4.73 2.83
C GLY A 175 -17.71 4.70 2.76
N TRP A 176 -17.12 5.64 2.02
CA TRP A 176 -15.70 5.61 1.66
C TRP A 176 -14.74 5.95 2.80
N LEU A 177 -15.19 6.66 3.83
CA LEU A 177 -14.32 7.23 4.87
C LEU A 177 -14.25 6.36 6.13
N VAL A 178 -15.41 5.85 6.59
CA VAL A 178 -15.51 5.09 7.85
C VAL A 178 -14.67 3.81 7.84
N PRO A 179 -14.66 2.98 6.78
CA PRO A 179 -13.83 1.79 6.74
C PRO A 179 -12.34 2.09 6.80
N ILE A 180 -11.88 3.17 6.13
CA ILE A 180 -10.48 3.60 6.20
C ILE A 180 -10.12 3.95 7.65
N PHE A 181 -10.98 4.72 8.32
CA PHE A 181 -10.75 5.13 9.71
C PHE A 181 -10.70 3.94 10.66
N LEU A 182 -11.71 3.06 10.62
CA LEU A 182 -11.79 1.92 11.54
C LEU A 182 -10.65 0.93 11.34
N ALA A 183 -10.35 0.57 10.09
CA ALA A 183 -9.23 -0.30 9.77
C ALA A 183 -7.90 0.30 10.24
N ARG A 184 -7.72 1.61 10.04
CA ARG A 184 -6.53 2.34 10.48
C ARG A 184 -6.44 2.40 12.01
N ALA A 185 -7.52 2.69 12.70
CA ALA A 185 -7.57 2.77 14.15
C ALA A 185 -7.23 1.42 14.79
N CYS A 186 -7.85 0.33 14.33
CA CYS A 186 -7.55 -1.02 14.80
C CYS A 186 -6.09 -1.43 14.52
N THR A 187 -5.58 -1.15 13.30
CA THR A 187 -4.16 -1.36 12.97
C THR A 187 -3.24 -0.59 13.91
N THR A 188 -3.56 0.70 14.17
CA THR A 188 -2.75 1.56 15.04
C THR A 188 -2.73 1.04 16.49
N ILE A 189 -3.88 0.63 17.01
CA ILE A 189 -3.96 0.03 18.36
C ILE A 189 -3.03 -1.19 18.45
N LEU A 190 -3.09 -2.10 17.49
CA LEU A 190 -2.24 -3.29 17.47
C LEU A 190 -0.75 -2.94 17.32
N LEU A 191 -0.41 -1.96 16.46
CA LEU A 191 0.97 -1.48 16.33
C LEU A 191 1.49 -0.87 17.63
N VAL A 192 0.65 -0.11 18.37
CA VAL A 192 1.00 0.42 19.71
C VAL A 192 1.30 -0.73 20.67
N LEU A 193 0.46 -1.76 20.71
CA LEU A 193 0.65 -2.92 21.58
C LEU A 193 1.95 -3.67 21.24
N VAL A 194 2.24 -3.88 19.95
CA VAL A 194 3.50 -4.51 19.51
C VAL A 194 4.71 -3.65 19.88
N ALA A 195 4.66 -2.34 19.61
CA ALA A 195 5.75 -1.42 19.94
C ALA A 195 5.98 -1.32 21.47
N ALA A 196 4.90 -1.34 22.26
CA ALA A 196 4.99 -1.36 23.72
C ALA A 196 5.72 -2.61 24.22
N ARG A 197 5.38 -3.80 23.69
CA ARG A 197 6.06 -5.05 24.04
C ARG A 197 7.52 -5.09 23.57
N ALA A 198 7.81 -4.48 22.43
CA ALA A 198 9.16 -4.35 21.88
C ALA A 198 9.99 -3.25 22.58
N ARG A 199 9.39 -2.46 23.45
CA ARG A 199 10.00 -1.26 24.08
C ARG A 199 10.48 -0.22 23.07
N GLU A 200 9.74 -0.06 21.97
CA GLU A 200 10.04 0.87 20.87
C GLU A 200 9.05 2.05 20.80
N LEU A 201 8.34 2.36 21.90
CA LEU A 201 7.46 3.53 21.98
C LEU A 201 8.21 4.86 22.10
N ASP A 202 9.46 4.82 22.56
CA ASP A 202 10.25 6.03 22.69
C ASP A 202 10.72 6.54 21.34
N VAL A 203 10.52 7.84 21.09
CA VAL A 203 10.97 8.54 19.90
C VAL A 203 12.22 9.35 20.26
N PRO A 204 13.41 8.89 19.85
CA PRO A 204 14.67 9.52 20.24
C PRO A 204 14.87 10.92 19.70
N ASP A 205 14.21 11.24 18.59
CA ASP A 205 14.25 12.56 17.95
C ASP A 205 12.84 13.17 17.98
N ARG A 206 12.70 14.36 18.55
CA ARG A 206 11.45 15.14 18.60
C ARG A 206 11.57 16.45 17.81
N SER A 207 12.45 16.48 16.83
CA SER A 207 12.66 17.68 16.02
C SER A 207 11.40 18.03 15.21
N PRO A 208 11.12 19.31 14.98
CA PRO A 208 10.02 19.75 14.13
C PRO A 208 10.09 19.16 12.71
N SER A 209 11.29 18.90 12.21
CA SER A 209 11.51 18.32 10.88
C SER A 209 11.05 16.86 10.84
N LEU A 210 11.28 16.08 11.89
CA LEU A 210 10.79 14.71 11.97
C LEU A 210 9.27 14.68 12.09
N LEU A 211 8.69 15.53 12.93
CA LEU A 211 7.23 15.64 13.05
C LEU A 211 6.59 16.03 11.71
N GLY A 212 7.15 17.01 11.00
CA GLY A 212 6.71 17.38 9.65
C GLY A 212 6.78 16.22 8.66
N THR A 213 7.86 15.42 8.75
CA THR A 213 7.99 14.21 7.92
C THR A 213 6.90 13.19 8.23
N LEU A 214 6.64 12.88 9.50
CA LEU A 214 5.59 11.92 9.89
C LEU A 214 4.20 12.40 9.49
N VAL A 215 3.92 13.70 9.60
CA VAL A 215 2.67 14.30 9.12
C VAL A 215 2.55 14.18 7.60
N ALA A 216 3.60 14.49 6.85
CA ALA A 216 3.60 14.35 5.39
C ALA A 216 3.38 12.89 4.96
N LEU A 217 4.04 11.93 5.62
CA LEU A 217 3.84 10.50 5.38
C LEU A 217 2.39 10.07 5.69
N ALA A 218 1.83 10.54 6.80
CA ALA A 218 0.45 10.26 7.18
C ALA A 218 -0.55 10.80 6.15
N LEU A 219 -0.35 12.01 5.65
CA LEU A 219 -1.20 12.62 4.65
C LEU A 219 -1.09 11.93 3.28
N LEU A 220 0.12 11.56 2.86
CA LEU A 220 0.33 10.82 1.63
C LEU A 220 -0.29 9.42 1.71
N ASP A 221 0.00 8.66 2.76
CA ASP A 221 -0.54 7.31 2.92
C ASP A 221 -2.07 7.33 3.01
N THR A 222 -2.63 8.21 3.84
CA THR A 222 -4.09 8.39 3.96
C THR A 222 -4.72 8.88 2.65
N GLY A 223 -4.08 9.84 1.97
CA GLY A 223 -4.51 10.35 0.68
C GLY A 223 -4.61 9.25 -0.38
N GLY A 224 -3.70 8.28 -0.34
CA GLY A 224 -3.76 7.09 -1.19
C GLY A 224 -5.02 6.25 -0.93
N TYR A 225 -5.34 5.96 0.33
CA TYR A 225 -6.57 5.24 0.69
C TYR A 225 -7.83 6.04 0.34
N VAL A 226 -7.85 7.34 0.58
CA VAL A 226 -8.96 8.21 0.19
C VAL A 226 -9.17 8.20 -1.32
N ALA A 227 -8.11 8.37 -2.10
CA ALA A 227 -8.18 8.32 -3.56
C ALA A 227 -8.67 6.95 -4.05
N PHE A 228 -8.14 5.85 -3.50
CA PHE A 228 -8.56 4.50 -3.84
C PHE A 228 -10.06 4.29 -3.56
N ASN A 229 -10.52 4.61 -2.35
CA ASN A 229 -11.92 4.39 -1.95
C ASN A 229 -12.90 5.34 -2.66
N LEU A 230 -12.48 6.53 -3.04
CA LEU A 230 -13.26 7.38 -3.95
C LEU A 230 -13.27 6.80 -5.37
N GLY A 231 -12.18 6.17 -5.78
CA GLY A 231 -12.05 5.52 -7.08
C GLY A 231 -13.04 4.39 -7.30
N ILE A 232 -13.23 3.53 -6.31
CA ILE A 232 -14.15 2.39 -6.37
C ILE A 232 -15.63 2.81 -6.41
N ARG A 233 -15.95 4.06 -6.16
CA ARG A 233 -17.30 4.62 -6.40
C ARG A 233 -17.57 4.93 -7.87
N HIS A 234 -16.55 4.88 -8.71
CA HIS A 234 -16.62 5.25 -10.13
C HIS A 234 -16.19 4.14 -11.07
N ALA A 235 -15.64 3.04 -10.55
CA ALA A 235 -15.22 1.87 -11.33
C ALA A 235 -15.11 0.66 -10.40
N ASP A 236 -15.11 -0.55 -10.95
CA ASP A 236 -14.93 -1.78 -10.21
C ASP A 236 -13.64 -1.76 -9.37
N THR A 237 -13.67 -2.42 -8.21
CA THR A 237 -12.51 -2.49 -7.30
C THR A 237 -11.29 -3.09 -8.00
N SER A 238 -11.49 -4.11 -8.84
CA SER A 238 -10.43 -4.74 -9.64
C SER A 238 -9.75 -3.76 -10.61
N VAL A 239 -10.53 -2.86 -11.23
CA VAL A 239 -10.03 -1.83 -12.14
C VAL A 239 -9.22 -0.78 -11.39
N VAL A 240 -9.71 -0.29 -10.26
CA VAL A 240 -9.02 0.71 -9.43
C VAL A 240 -7.75 0.12 -8.81
N ALA A 241 -7.79 -1.15 -8.37
CA ALA A 241 -6.63 -1.84 -7.84
C ALA A 241 -5.53 -2.00 -8.90
N ALA A 242 -5.89 -2.42 -10.12
CA ALA A 242 -4.94 -2.50 -11.22
C ALA A 242 -4.37 -1.12 -11.59
N ALA A 243 -5.21 -0.06 -11.56
CA ALA A 243 -4.75 1.31 -11.80
C ALA A 243 -3.82 1.85 -10.70
N SER A 244 -3.85 1.27 -9.50
CA SER A 244 -2.92 1.62 -8.40
C SER A 244 -1.58 0.87 -8.46
N ALA A 245 -1.46 -0.17 -9.30
CA ALA A 245 -0.25 -0.96 -9.44
C ALA A 245 1.02 -0.18 -9.85
N PRO A 246 0.96 0.96 -10.61
CA PRO A 246 2.13 1.79 -10.91
C PRO A 246 2.88 2.36 -9.70
N TYR A 247 2.35 2.22 -8.51
CA TYR A 247 3.07 2.51 -7.27
C TYR A 247 4.48 1.87 -7.23
N ALA A 248 4.66 0.67 -7.84
CA ALA A 248 5.94 0.00 -8.01
C ALA A 248 6.97 0.81 -8.82
N VAL A 249 6.52 1.69 -9.72
CA VAL A 249 7.41 2.48 -10.59
C VAL A 249 8.10 3.58 -9.81
N ILE A 250 7.49 4.12 -8.77
CA ILE A 250 8.00 5.27 -8.03
C ILE A 250 9.35 5.00 -7.37
N PRO A 251 9.55 3.89 -6.62
CA PRO A 251 10.86 3.54 -6.10
C PRO A 251 11.92 3.35 -7.19
N ILE A 252 11.52 2.79 -8.35
CA ILE A 252 12.44 2.61 -9.50
C ILE A 252 12.87 3.97 -10.06
N VAL A 253 11.91 4.87 -10.31
CA VAL A 253 12.20 6.23 -10.81
C VAL A 253 13.10 6.99 -9.84
N ILE A 254 12.84 6.92 -8.56
CA ILE A 254 13.66 7.57 -7.54
C ILE A 254 15.05 6.92 -7.46
N GLY A 255 15.13 5.58 -7.52
CA GLY A 255 16.39 4.85 -7.58
C GLY A 255 17.26 5.32 -8.74
N VAL A 256 16.69 5.47 -9.93
CA VAL A 256 17.42 5.99 -11.10
C VAL A 256 17.80 7.46 -10.93
N ALA A 257 16.85 8.32 -10.54
CA ALA A 257 17.04 9.77 -10.52
C ALA A 257 17.95 10.23 -9.38
N VAL A 258 17.82 9.64 -8.19
CA VAL A 258 18.50 10.07 -6.97
C VAL A 258 19.72 9.20 -6.65
N LEU A 259 19.56 7.87 -6.72
CA LEU A 259 20.60 6.92 -6.38
C LEU A 259 21.48 6.52 -7.57
N ARG A 260 21.11 6.98 -8.79
CA ARG A 260 21.80 6.65 -10.05
C ARG A 260 21.87 5.13 -10.30
N GLU A 261 20.89 4.41 -9.81
CA GLU A 261 20.74 2.98 -10.07
C GLU A 261 20.53 2.72 -11.56
N ARG A 262 20.95 1.57 -12.04
CA ARG A 262 20.76 1.13 -13.44
C ARG A 262 19.87 -0.10 -13.47
N PRO A 263 18.55 0.06 -13.55
CA PRO A 263 17.63 -1.06 -13.65
C PRO A 263 17.96 -1.94 -14.86
N ALA A 264 17.77 -3.25 -14.72
CA ALA A 264 17.96 -4.19 -15.81
C ALA A 264 16.94 -3.95 -16.94
N ALA A 265 17.28 -4.36 -18.15
CA ALA A 265 16.37 -4.23 -19.31
C ALA A 265 15.01 -4.91 -19.05
N LEU A 266 14.98 -6.02 -18.30
CA LEU A 266 13.77 -6.73 -17.93
C LEU A 266 12.88 -5.90 -17.00
N GLN A 267 13.47 -5.11 -16.07
CA GLN A 267 12.72 -4.20 -15.20
C GLN A 267 12.09 -3.07 -16.02
N TRP A 268 12.80 -2.50 -17.00
CA TRP A 268 12.26 -1.50 -17.91
C TRP A 268 11.12 -2.05 -18.77
N LEU A 269 11.24 -3.29 -19.25
CA LEU A 269 10.14 -3.99 -19.93
C LEU A 269 8.94 -4.14 -19.01
N GLY A 270 9.17 -4.51 -17.75
CA GLY A 270 8.13 -4.59 -16.73
C GLY A 270 7.41 -3.25 -16.51
N VAL A 271 8.16 -2.16 -16.37
CA VAL A 271 7.60 -0.81 -16.24
C VAL A 271 6.77 -0.43 -17.49
N ALA A 272 7.28 -0.73 -18.69
CA ALA A 272 6.58 -0.43 -19.93
C ALA A 272 5.26 -1.23 -20.04
N LEU A 273 5.27 -2.51 -19.71
CA LEU A 273 4.06 -3.36 -19.70
C LEU A 273 3.04 -2.89 -18.65
N LEU A 274 3.50 -2.55 -17.46
CA LEU A 274 2.65 -2.03 -16.39
C LEU A 274 1.93 -0.76 -16.86
N LEU A 275 2.67 0.21 -17.38
CA LEU A 275 2.09 1.46 -17.87
C LEU A 275 1.17 1.23 -19.07
N ALA A 276 1.55 0.35 -20.00
CA ALA A 276 0.69 -0.03 -21.14
C ALA A 276 -0.62 -0.66 -20.68
N GLY A 277 -0.58 -1.59 -19.72
CA GLY A 277 -1.77 -2.20 -19.13
C GLY A 277 -2.72 -1.17 -18.50
N VAL A 278 -2.19 -0.22 -17.76
CA VAL A 278 -3.01 0.86 -17.14
C VAL A 278 -3.59 1.81 -18.19
N VAL A 279 -2.83 2.17 -19.22
CA VAL A 279 -3.32 3.00 -20.34
C VAL A 279 -4.44 2.27 -21.11
N LEU A 280 -4.25 0.98 -21.40
CA LEU A 280 -5.29 0.15 -22.04
C LEU A 280 -6.54 0.06 -21.15
N LEU A 281 -6.36 -0.11 -19.85
CA LEU A 281 -7.47 -0.13 -18.90
C LEU A 281 -8.25 1.19 -18.94
N GLY A 282 -7.53 2.33 -19.05
CA GLY A 282 -8.13 3.66 -19.20
C GLY A 282 -8.89 3.86 -20.48
N ALA A 283 -8.43 3.25 -21.57
CA ALA A 283 -9.09 3.34 -22.88
C ALA A 283 -10.35 2.46 -22.99
N LEU A 284 -10.50 1.47 -22.09
CA LEU A 284 -11.59 0.49 -22.07
C LEU A 284 -12.64 0.74 -20.98
N SER A 285 -12.52 1.87 -20.25
CA SER A 285 -13.37 2.21 -19.08
C SER A 285 -14.39 3.31 -19.36
#